data_ccd23110892ea401468561efa896cf06
#
_entry.id   ccd23110892ea401468561efa896cf06
#
_cell.length_a   1.000
_cell.length_b   1.000
_cell.length_c   1.000
_cell.angle_alpha   90.00
_cell.angle_beta   90.00
_cell.angle_gamma   90.00
#
_symmetry.space_group_name_H-M   'P 1'
#
loop_
_entity.id
_entity.type
_entity.pdbx_description
1 polymer ?
#
loop_
_entity_poly.entity_id
_entity_poly.type
_entity_poly.pdbx_seq_one_letter_code
_entity_poly.pdbx_strand_id
1 'polypeptide(L)'
;RFHAASKRPVSPNLARESLQVFAPLANRLGIWQVKWELEDLSFRFLEPDIYKEVARLLDEKRGEREVYMEQLRARLESDLRARSISASVQGRPKHIYSIVKKMRGKSLNFDQVLDIRALRVVVPSVKDCYAALSWVHEQFTPVVEEFDDYIARPKPNGYQSLHTIVRDAAGKPIEIQIRTQAMHDHAEHGVAAHWAYKEAGSKGYAGVSATGEYDAKIAVLRQLLAWERDLVGTAQNRGLFDDRIYVLTP
;
A
#
# COMPACT_ATOMS: atom_id res chain seq x y z
N ARG A 1 -3.10 16.53 7.87
CA ARG A 1 -4.35 17.01 7.26
C ARG A 1 -4.61 18.48 7.60
N PHE A 2 -4.68 18.85 8.88
CA PHE A 2 -4.98 20.23 9.29
C PHE A 2 -4.08 21.29 8.63
N HIS A 3 -2.76 21.12 8.70
CA HIS A 3 -1.81 22.06 8.08
C HIS A 3 -1.93 22.08 6.55
N ALA A 4 -2.16 20.93 5.91
CA ALA A 4 -2.34 20.87 4.47
C ALA A 4 -3.62 21.59 4.00
N ALA A 5 -4.71 21.46 4.77
CA ALA A 5 -5.99 22.10 4.47
C ALA A 5 -5.98 23.60 4.78
N SER A 6 -5.35 24.01 5.89
CA SER A 6 -5.31 25.43 6.34
C SER A 6 -4.26 26.28 5.65
N LYS A 7 -3.45 25.70 4.76
CA LYS A 7 -2.30 26.36 4.10
C LYS A 7 -1.28 26.98 5.09
N ARG A 8 -1.31 26.56 6.35
CA ARG A 8 -0.36 27.03 7.36
C ARG A 8 1.01 26.39 7.14
N PRO A 9 2.10 27.13 7.40
CA PRO A 9 3.43 26.55 7.29
C PRO A 9 3.58 25.40 8.29
N VAL A 10 4.22 24.32 7.83
CA VAL A 10 4.57 23.17 8.67
C VAL A 10 6.03 23.33 9.06
N SER A 11 6.35 23.03 10.33
CA SER A 11 7.74 22.92 10.74
C SER A 11 8.42 21.81 9.92
N PRO A 12 9.58 22.07 9.28
CA PRO A 12 10.34 21.04 8.57
C PRO A 12 10.64 19.82 9.44
N ASN A 13 10.83 20.03 10.76
CA ASN A 13 11.08 18.93 11.70
C ASN A 13 9.85 18.02 11.83
N LEU A 14 8.65 18.59 11.96
CA LEU A 14 7.40 17.79 12.01
C LEU A 14 7.18 16.98 10.73
N ALA A 15 7.47 17.56 9.57
CA ALA A 15 7.36 16.85 8.30
C ALA A 15 8.39 15.72 8.19
N ARG A 16 9.65 15.94 8.62
CA ARG A 16 10.68 14.90 8.65
C ARG A 16 10.33 13.78 9.64
N GLU A 17 9.90 14.13 10.84
CA GLU A 17 9.46 13.17 11.86
C GLU A 17 8.28 12.33 11.34
N SER A 18 7.30 12.94 10.68
CA SER A 18 6.19 12.24 10.07
C SER A 18 6.64 11.25 9.00
N LEU A 19 7.62 11.61 8.18
CA LEU A 19 8.14 10.75 7.11
C LEU A 19 9.05 9.64 7.64
N GLN A 20 9.88 9.93 8.65
CA GLN A 20 10.93 9.02 9.15
C GLN A 20 10.45 8.13 10.29
N VAL A 21 9.45 8.53 11.06
CA VAL A 21 8.96 7.81 12.24
C VAL A 21 7.52 7.34 12.04
N PHE A 22 6.57 8.25 11.86
CA PHE A 22 5.15 7.89 11.86
C PHE A 22 4.72 7.11 10.61
N ALA A 23 5.24 7.42 9.42
CA ALA A 23 4.91 6.66 8.23
C ALA A 23 5.47 5.22 8.26
N PRO A 24 6.74 4.96 8.66
CA PRO A 24 7.23 3.61 8.93
C PRO A 24 6.45 2.87 10.02
N LEU A 25 6.03 3.55 11.09
CA LEU A 25 5.21 2.95 12.13
C LEU A 25 3.85 2.51 11.57
N ALA A 26 3.15 3.39 10.84
CA ALA A 26 1.90 3.07 10.17
C ALA A 26 2.06 1.88 9.19
N ASN A 27 3.19 1.82 8.48
CA ASN A 27 3.53 0.69 7.60
C ASN A 27 3.64 -0.64 8.37
N ARG A 28 4.27 -0.63 9.54
CA ARG A 28 4.44 -1.84 10.39
C ARG A 28 3.13 -2.29 11.00
N LEU A 29 2.28 -1.35 11.39
CA LEU A 29 0.93 -1.62 11.87
C LEU A 29 -0.04 -2.03 10.75
N GLY A 30 0.41 -2.03 9.49
CA GLY A 30 -0.41 -2.37 8.33
C GLY A 30 -1.46 -1.31 7.98
N ILE A 31 -1.39 -0.10 8.55
CA ILE A 31 -2.34 0.99 8.30
C ILE A 31 -1.87 1.78 7.07
N TRP A 32 -2.05 1.18 5.90
CA TRP A 32 -1.49 1.69 4.65
C TRP A 32 -2.02 3.05 4.24
N GLN A 33 -3.31 3.31 4.49
CA GLN A 33 -3.93 4.58 4.14
C GLN A 33 -3.27 5.74 4.91
N VAL A 34 -3.04 5.57 6.21
CA VAL A 34 -2.35 6.57 7.04
C VAL A 34 -0.90 6.73 6.61
N LYS A 35 -0.21 5.61 6.32
CA LYS A 35 1.17 5.64 5.81
C LYS A 35 1.29 6.50 4.56
N TRP A 36 0.49 6.21 3.55
CA TRP A 36 0.59 6.92 2.26
C TRP A 36 0.24 8.40 2.40
N GLU A 37 -0.75 8.73 3.20
CA GLU A 37 -1.11 10.12 3.45
C GLU A 37 0.00 10.88 4.19
N LEU A 38 0.63 10.27 5.19
CA LEU A 38 1.77 10.85 5.89
C LEU A 38 2.95 11.06 4.94
N GLU A 39 3.26 10.07 4.11
CA GLU A 39 4.34 10.15 3.12
C GLU A 39 4.10 11.28 2.12
N ASP A 40 2.93 11.34 1.49
CA ASP A 40 2.62 12.36 0.46
C ASP A 40 2.55 13.77 1.05
N LEU A 41 1.89 13.96 2.19
CA LEU A 41 1.79 15.26 2.83
C LEU A 41 3.15 15.76 3.31
N SER A 42 3.95 14.90 3.94
CA SER A 42 5.29 15.28 4.42
C SER A 42 6.21 15.62 3.25
N PHE A 43 6.18 14.82 2.19
CA PHE A 43 6.98 15.06 0.99
C PHE A 43 6.60 16.37 0.29
N ARG A 44 5.31 16.68 0.20
CA ARG A 44 4.81 17.95 -0.35
C ARG A 44 5.36 19.17 0.40
N PHE A 45 5.58 19.08 1.73
CA PHE A 45 6.16 20.16 2.52
C PHE A 45 7.68 20.20 2.45
N LEU A 46 8.35 19.06 2.38
CA LEU A 46 9.81 18.96 2.36
C LEU A 46 10.40 19.29 1.00
N GLU A 47 9.75 18.82 -0.07
CA GLU A 47 10.23 18.97 -1.44
C GLU A 47 9.09 19.42 -2.37
N PRO A 48 8.57 20.64 -2.18
CA PRO A 48 7.37 21.13 -2.88
C PRO A 48 7.54 21.20 -4.41
N ASP A 49 8.74 21.49 -4.89
CA ASP A 49 8.98 21.65 -6.33
C ASP A 49 8.97 20.29 -7.04
N ILE A 50 9.61 19.28 -6.48
CA ILE A 50 9.58 17.91 -7.03
C ILE A 50 8.17 17.33 -6.93
N TYR A 51 7.46 17.58 -5.82
CA TYR A 51 6.07 17.17 -5.67
C TYR A 51 5.19 17.76 -6.77
N LYS A 52 5.30 19.08 -7.05
CA LYS A 52 4.54 19.77 -8.08
C LYS A 52 4.89 19.27 -9.49
N GLU A 53 6.16 19.04 -9.76
CA GLU A 53 6.63 18.52 -11.05
C GLU A 53 5.98 17.15 -11.34
N VAL A 54 6.08 16.20 -10.41
CA VAL A 54 5.50 14.86 -10.58
C VAL A 54 3.97 14.93 -10.64
N ALA A 55 3.33 15.81 -9.85
CA ALA A 55 1.90 16.04 -9.91
C ALA A 55 1.47 16.55 -11.31
N ARG A 56 2.21 17.50 -11.88
CA ARG A 56 1.98 18.03 -13.23
C ARG A 56 2.10 16.93 -14.30
N LEU A 57 3.16 16.13 -14.26
CA LEU A 57 3.37 15.01 -15.19
C LEU A 57 2.26 13.95 -15.09
N LEU A 58 1.74 13.72 -13.88
CA LEU A 58 0.58 12.84 -13.67
C LEU A 58 -0.71 13.45 -14.24
N ASP A 59 -0.90 14.76 -14.12
CA ASP A 59 -2.11 15.45 -14.57
C ASP A 59 -2.16 15.58 -16.09
N GLU A 60 -1.06 15.93 -16.74
CA GLU A 60 -0.96 16.04 -18.21
C GLU A 60 -1.39 14.78 -18.96
N LYS A 61 -1.13 13.61 -18.39
CA LYS A 61 -1.50 12.30 -18.98
C LYS A 61 -2.79 11.72 -18.36
N ARG A 62 -3.55 12.52 -17.60
CA ARG A 62 -4.66 12.03 -16.77
C ARG A 62 -5.83 11.55 -17.61
N GLY A 63 -6.31 12.35 -18.55
CA GLY A 63 -7.53 12.06 -19.31
C GLY A 63 -7.41 10.76 -20.12
N GLU A 64 -6.32 10.64 -20.91
CA GLU A 64 -6.05 9.42 -21.70
C GLU A 64 -5.89 8.19 -20.81
N ARG A 65 -5.20 8.36 -19.66
CA ARG A 65 -4.96 7.29 -18.71
C ARG A 65 -6.27 6.83 -18.06
N GLU A 66 -7.16 7.73 -17.65
CA GLU A 66 -8.42 7.39 -17.02
C GLU A 66 -9.33 6.61 -17.96
N VAL A 67 -9.49 7.05 -19.20
CA VAL A 67 -10.28 6.35 -20.23
C VAL A 67 -9.70 4.95 -20.49
N TYR A 68 -8.40 4.85 -20.69
CA TYR A 68 -7.73 3.57 -20.91
C TYR A 68 -7.90 2.61 -19.72
N MET A 69 -7.69 3.11 -18.50
CA MET A 69 -7.81 2.29 -17.29
C MET A 69 -9.23 1.83 -17.04
N GLU A 70 -10.24 2.66 -17.36
CA GLU A 70 -11.64 2.27 -17.23
C GLU A 70 -12.04 1.20 -18.26
N GLN A 71 -11.59 1.31 -19.50
CA GLN A 71 -11.81 0.29 -20.53
C GLN A 71 -11.15 -1.05 -20.11
N LEU A 72 -9.92 -0.98 -19.60
CA LEU A 72 -9.21 -2.16 -19.15
C LEU A 72 -9.89 -2.81 -17.92
N ARG A 73 -10.36 -2.00 -16.98
CA ARG A 73 -11.11 -2.44 -15.80
C ARG A 73 -12.37 -3.21 -16.22
N ALA A 74 -13.17 -2.61 -17.08
CA ALA A 74 -14.43 -3.21 -17.55
C ALA A 74 -14.17 -4.52 -18.32
N ARG A 75 -13.14 -4.55 -19.16
CA ARG A 75 -12.71 -5.77 -19.86
C ARG A 75 -12.31 -6.87 -18.89
N LEU A 76 -11.44 -6.55 -17.92
CA LEU A 76 -10.98 -7.52 -16.91
C LEU A 76 -12.15 -8.13 -16.14
N GLU A 77 -13.09 -7.30 -15.67
CA GLU A 77 -14.28 -7.78 -14.95
C GLU A 77 -15.15 -8.70 -15.82
N SER A 78 -15.37 -8.31 -17.07
CA SER A 78 -16.17 -9.10 -18.03
C SER A 78 -15.55 -10.47 -18.31
N ASP A 79 -14.26 -10.49 -18.59
CA ASP A 79 -13.53 -11.70 -18.98
C ASP A 79 -13.38 -12.67 -17.79
N LEU A 80 -13.13 -12.16 -16.58
CA LEU A 80 -13.09 -12.98 -15.37
C LEU A 80 -14.47 -13.56 -15.03
N ARG A 81 -15.54 -12.77 -15.21
CA ARG A 81 -16.92 -13.23 -15.03
C ARG A 81 -17.28 -14.33 -16.02
N ALA A 82 -16.87 -14.23 -17.28
CA ALA A 82 -17.09 -15.26 -18.29
C ALA A 82 -16.41 -16.59 -17.94
N ARG A 83 -15.37 -16.55 -17.11
CA ARG A 83 -14.67 -17.73 -16.55
C ARG A 83 -15.19 -18.16 -15.18
N SER A 84 -16.35 -17.66 -14.78
CA SER A 84 -16.98 -17.94 -13.47
C SER A 84 -16.15 -17.46 -12.27
N ILE A 85 -15.27 -16.49 -12.47
CA ILE A 85 -14.51 -15.84 -11.40
C ILE A 85 -15.22 -14.53 -11.06
N SER A 86 -15.87 -14.48 -9.87
CA SER A 86 -16.44 -13.24 -9.36
C SER A 86 -15.33 -12.31 -8.92
N ALA A 87 -15.12 -11.22 -9.64
CA ALA A 87 -14.05 -10.27 -9.34
C ALA A 87 -14.59 -8.84 -9.27
N SER A 88 -14.10 -8.07 -8.31
CA SER A 88 -14.22 -6.60 -8.28
C SER A 88 -12.89 -6.01 -8.73
N VAL A 89 -12.91 -5.22 -9.80
CA VAL A 89 -11.72 -4.58 -10.34
C VAL A 89 -11.78 -3.06 -10.10
N GLN A 90 -10.74 -2.52 -9.50
CA GLN A 90 -10.65 -1.11 -9.13
C GLN A 90 -9.35 -0.49 -9.62
N GLY A 91 -9.41 0.77 -10.09
CA GLY A 91 -8.21 1.56 -10.32
C GLY A 91 -7.48 1.83 -9.00
N ARG A 92 -6.16 1.70 -9.01
CA ARG A 92 -5.33 2.02 -7.85
C ARG A 92 -4.57 3.32 -8.09
N PRO A 93 -4.95 4.42 -7.43
CA PRO A 93 -4.18 5.66 -7.52
C PRO A 93 -2.78 5.45 -6.96
N LYS A 94 -1.78 5.98 -7.66
CA LYS A 94 -0.39 5.94 -7.22
C LYS A 94 -0.04 7.20 -6.47
N HIS A 95 0.54 7.05 -5.28
CA HIS A 95 0.98 8.16 -4.44
C HIS A 95 2.28 8.76 -4.98
N ILE A 96 2.37 10.09 -5.00
CA ILE A 96 3.49 10.85 -5.58
C ILE A 96 4.81 10.48 -4.92
N TYR A 97 4.84 10.42 -3.57
CA TYR A 97 6.04 10.00 -2.85
C TYR A 97 6.53 8.60 -3.27
N SER A 98 5.61 7.65 -3.48
CA SER A 98 5.97 6.30 -3.93
C SER A 98 6.60 6.30 -5.33
N ILE A 99 6.12 7.16 -6.23
CA ILE A 99 6.70 7.35 -7.57
C ILE A 99 8.12 7.91 -7.45
N VAL A 100 8.29 9.01 -6.71
CA VAL A 100 9.60 9.65 -6.52
C VAL A 100 10.60 8.72 -5.85
N LYS A 101 10.16 7.98 -4.83
CA LYS A 101 11.01 6.98 -4.16
C LYS A 101 11.50 5.90 -5.13
N LYS A 102 10.63 5.43 -6.03
CA LYS A 102 10.99 4.43 -7.05
C LYS A 102 11.94 5.04 -8.10
N MET A 103 11.67 6.26 -8.57
CA MET A 103 12.55 6.98 -9.49
C MET A 103 13.97 7.12 -8.93
N ARG A 104 14.10 7.56 -7.67
CA ARG A 104 15.39 7.72 -6.99
C ARG A 104 16.09 6.38 -6.71
N GLY A 105 15.35 5.40 -6.22
CA GLY A 105 15.90 4.10 -5.83
C GLY A 105 16.39 3.26 -7.01
N LYS A 106 15.78 3.41 -8.18
CA LYS A 106 16.14 2.68 -9.41
C LYS A 106 16.80 3.60 -10.47
N SER A 107 17.08 4.88 -10.16
CA SER A 107 17.61 5.90 -11.09
C SER A 107 16.78 6.01 -12.38
N LEU A 108 15.45 6.02 -12.24
CA LEU A 108 14.50 6.05 -13.36
C LEU A 108 13.97 7.45 -13.62
N ASN A 109 13.71 7.77 -14.88
CA ASN A 109 12.87 8.90 -15.25
C ASN A 109 11.39 8.56 -15.06
N PHE A 110 10.51 9.58 -15.01
CA PHE A 110 9.07 9.40 -14.81
C PHE A 110 8.43 8.43 -15.82
N ASP A 111 8.80 8.52 -17.10
CA ASP A 111 8.25 7.65 -18.16
C ASP A 111 8.69 6.19 -18.04
N GLN A 112 9.76 5.92 -17.28
CA GLN A 112 10.28 4.57 -17.03
C GLN A 112 9.61 3.90 -15.80
N VAL A 113 8.78 4.62 -15.05
CA VAL A 113 8.05 4.05 -13.92
C VAL A 113 6.89 3.20 -14.45
N LEU A 114 7.04 1.89 -14.35
CA LEU A 114 6.13 0.90 -14.96
C LEU A 114 4.76 0.81 -14.28
N ASP A 115 4.65 1.21 -13.03
CA ASP A 115 3.47 1.00 -12.17
C ASP A 115 2.60 2.26 -11.94
N ILE A 116 2.67 3.24 -12.86
CA ILE A 116 1.79 4.42 -12.84
C ILE A 116 0.35 4.03 -13.17
N ARG A 117 0.16 3.02 -14.04
CA ARG A 117 -1.13 2.41 -14.35
C ARG A 117 -1.27 1.18 -13.48
N ALA A 118 -2.20 1.18 -12.55
CA ALA A 118 -2.39 0.08 -11.64
C ALA A 118 -3.87 -0.29 -11.46
N LEU A 119 -4.16 -1.58 -11.50
CA LEU A 119 -5.45 -2.16 -11.17
C LEU A 119 -5.33 -3.06 -9.95
N ARG A 120 -6.41 -3.13 -9.20
CA ARG A 120 -6.60 -4.08 -8.12
C ARG A 120 -7.77 -4.98 -8.44
N VAL A 121 -7.52 -6.29 -8.39
CA VAL A 121 -8.50 -7.33 -8.60
C VAL A 121 -8.75 -8.01 -7.25
N VAL A 122 -9.98 -7.95 -6.77
CA VAL A 122 -10.41 -8.59 -5.53
C VAL A 122 -11.33 -9.76 -5.89
N VAL A 123 -10.98 -10.95 -5.42
CA VAL A 123 -11.67 -12.21 -5.71
C VAL A 123 -12.03 -12.96 -4.43
N PRO A 124 -12.96 -13.95 -4.48
CA PRO A 124 -13.43 -14.64 -3.29
C PRO A 124 -12.39 -15.54 -2.60
N SER A 125 -11.54 -16.22 -3.37
CA SER A 125 -10.64 -17.25 -2.82
C SER A 125 -9.21 -17.14 -3.35
N VAL A 126 -8.26 -17.78 -2.64
CA VAL A 126 -6.86 -17.91 -3.08
C VAL A 126 -6.77 -18.64 -4.42
N LYS A 127 -7.59 -19.67 -4.63
CA LYS A 127 -7.67 -20.38 -5.91
C LYS A 127 -8.03 -19.41 -7.05
N ASP A 128 -9.00 -18.53 -6.82
CA ASP A 128 -9.41 -17.52 -7.80
C ASP A 128 -8.32 -16.48 -8.04
N CYS A 129 -7.48 -16.18 -7.04
CA CYS A 129 -6.31 -15.30 -7.24
C CYS A 129 -5.36 -15.87 -8.30
N TYR A 130 -4.99 -17.13 -8.19
CA TYR A 130 -4.09 -17.78 -9.16
C TYR A 130 -4.76 -18.03 -10.51
N ALA A 131 -6.06 -18.32 -10.53
CA ALA A 131 -6.82 -18.44 -11.78
C ALA A 131 -6.90 -17.09 -12.53
N ALA A 132 -7.13 -16.00 -11.81
CA ALA A 132 -7.10 -14.66 -12.39
C ALA A 132 -5.70 -14.26 -12.87
N LEU A 133 -4.64 -14.61 -12.13
CA LEU A 133 -3.25 -14.40 -12.54
C LEU A 133 -2.93 -15.15 -13.86
N SER A 134 -3.31 -16.42 -13.95
CA SER A 134 -3.11 -17.23 -15.16
C SER A 134 -3.77 -16.57 -16.37
N TRP A 135 -5.02 -16.14 -16.23
CA TRP A 135 -5.72 -15.41 -17.28
C TRP A 135 -5.02 -14.10 -17.68
N VAL A 136 -4.58 -13.32 -16.70
CA VAL A 136 -3.84 -12.07 -16.96
C VAL A 136 -2.58 -12.34 -17.78
N HIS A 137 -1.82 -13.38 -17.42
CA HIS A 137 -0.61 -13.75 -18.14
C HIS A 137 -0.87 -14.39 -19.52
N GLU A 138 -2.07 -14.94 -19.75
CA GLU A 138 -2.51 -15.39 -21.10
C GLU A 138 -2.85 -14.20 -22.01
N GLN A 139 -3.43 -13.12 -21.48
CA GLN A 139 -3.91 -11.97 -22.26
C GLN A 139 -2.87 -10.88 -22.48
N PHE A 140 -1.87 -10.80 -21.61
CA PHE A 140 -0.84 -9.76 -21.60
C PHE A 140 0.55 -10.38 -21.49
N THR A 141 1.57 -9.64 -21.90
CA THR A 141 2.96 -10.10 -21.77
C THR A 141 3.49 -9.77 -20.36
N PRO A 142 3.76 -10.75 -19.49
CA PRO A 142 4.28 -10.48 -18.15
C PRO A 142 5.72 -10.00 -18.17
N VAL A 143 6.06 -9.09 -17.24
CA VAL A 143 7.42 -8.68 -16.91
C VAL A 143 7.86 -9.54 -15.72
N VAL A 144 8.56 -10.62 -16.00
CA VAL A 144 8.85 -11.71 -15.03
C VAL A 144 9.63 -11.18 -13.81
N GLU A 145 10.55 -10.24 -14.01
CA GLU A 145 11.39 -9.67 -12.96
C GLU A 145 10.61 -8.78 -11.97
N GLU A 146 9.40 -8.37 -12.35
CA GLU A 146 8.51 -7.53 -11.52
C GLU A 146 7.31 -8.34 -11.01
N PHE A 147 7.42 -9.66 -10.93
CA PHE A 147 6.41 -10.54 -10.33
C PHE A 147 6.75 -10.85 -8.88
N ASP A 148 5.79 -10.62 -7.99
CA ASP A 148 5.90 -10.94 -6.56
C ASP A 148 4.67 -11.74 -6.08
N ASP A 149 4.92 -12.88 -5.47
CA ASP A 149 3.90 -13.70 -4.81
C ASP A 149 3.94 -13.50 -3.29
N TYR A 150 3.23 -12.49 -2.81
CA TYR A 150 3.06 -12.24 -1.39
C TYR A 150 1.91 -13.04 -0.76
N ILE A 151 1.21 -13.90 -1.51
CA ILE A 151 0.30 -14.90 -0.94
C ILE A 151 1.10 -16.08 -0.41
N ALA A 152 2.01 -16.62 -1.21
CA ALA A 152 2.90 -17.70 -0.81
C ALA A 152 3.97 -17.24 0.22
N ARG A 153 4.45 -16.00 0.10
CA ARG A 153 5.46 -15.40 1.00
C ARG A 153 5.00 -14.05 1.52
N PRO A 154 4.13 -14.02 2.55
CA PRO A 154 3.62 -12.78 3.13
C PRO A 154 4.75 -11.86 3.62
N LYS A 155 4.54 -10.55 3.51
CA LYS A 155 5.47 -9.56 4.08
C LYS A 155 5.47 -9.64 5.61
N PRO A 156 6.52 -9.15 6.29
CA PRO A 156 6.60 -9.19 7.77
C PRO A 156 5.41 -8.55 8.50
N ASN A 157 4.70 -7.62 7.86
CA ASN A 157 3.49 -6.97 8.36
C ASN A 157 2.20 -7.70 7.99
N GLY A 158 2.27 -8.94 7.53
CA GLY A 158 1.12 -9.77 7.16
C GLY A 158 0.47 -9.40 5.81
N TYR A 159 1.03 -8.48 5.04
CA TYR A 159 0.51 -8.12 3.73
C TYR A 159 0.58 -9.29 2.75
N GLN A 160 -0.55 -9.58 2.09
CA GLN A 160 -0.69 -10.63 1.08
C GLN A 160 -1.35 -10.08 -0.19
N SER A 161 -0.79 -10.40 -1.34
CA SER A 161 -1.33 -10.10 -2.67
C SER A 161 -0.41 -10.74 -3.73
N LEU A 162 -0.91 -11.07 -4.90
CA LEU A 162 -0.08 -11.26 -6.08
C LEU A 162 0.16 -9.89 -6.73
N HIS A 163 1.39 -9.59 -7.07
CA HIS A 163 1.76 -8.40 -7.84
C HIS A 163 2.37 -8.82 -9.15
N THR A 164 1.85 -8.34 -10.24
CA THR A 164 2.44 -8.58 -11.56
C THR A 164 2.42 -7.29 -12.38
N ILE A 165 3.48 -7.05 -13.11
CA ILE A 165 3.50 -6.02 -14.15
C ILE A 165 3.41 -6.74 -15.49
N VAL A 166 2.47 -6.29 -16.30
CA VAL A 166 2.25 -6.82 -17.64
C VAL A 166 2.28 -5.70 -18.67
N ARG A 167 2.53 -6.03 -19.93
CA ARG A 167 2.45 -5.10 -21.06
C ARG A 167 1.26 -5.45 -21.94
N ASP A 168 0.52 -4.43 -22.36
CA ASP A 168 -0.52 -4.59 -23.37
C ASP A 168 0.08 -4.74 -24.80
N ALA A 169 -0.80 -4.88 -25.81
CA ALA A 169 -0.40 -5.00 -27.20
C ALA A 169 0.37 -3.75 -27.73
N ALA A 170 0.19 -2.59 -27.10
CA ALA A 170 0.93 -1.36 -27.42
C ALA A 170 2.23 -1.22 -26.60
N GLY A 171 2.60 -2.25 -25.80
CA GLY A 171 3.78 -2.25 -24.94
C GLY A 171 3.62 -1.40 -23.67
N LYS A 172 2.42 -0.87 -23.38
CA LYS A 172 2.17 -0.05 -22.17
C LYS A 172 2.19 -0.91 -20.92
N PRO A 173 2.98 -0.56 -19.89
CA PRO A 173 3.04 -1.31 -18.65
C PRO A 173 1.81 -1.04 -17.77
N ILE A 174 1.33 -2.09 -17.11
CA ILE A 174 0.20 -2.09 -16.18
C ILE A 174 0.56 -2.96 -14.99
N GLU A 175 0.49 -2.40 -13.78
CA GLU A 175 0.56 -3.19 -12.54
C GLU A 175 -0.83 -3.79 -12.25
N ILE A 176 -0.89 -5.09 -11.98
CA ILE A 176 -2.12 -5.75 -11.54
C ILE A 176 -1.85 -6.42 -10.19
N GLN A 177 -2.61 -6.01 -9.19
CA GLN A 177 -2.59 -6.58 -7.85
C GLN A 177 -3.81 -7.46 -7.66
N ILE A 178 -3.61 -8.73 -7.31
CA ILE A 178 -4.70 -9.70 -7.15
C ILE A 178 -4.68 -10.23 -5.73
N ARG A 179 -5.82 -10.18 -5.04
CA ARG A 179 -5.95 -10.62 -3.65
C ARG A 179 -7.39 -10.98 -3.30
N THR A 180 -7.58 -11.72 -2.22
CA THR A 180 -8.92 -11.98 -1.68
C THR A 180 -9.50 -10.77 -0.96
N GLN A 181 -10.83 -10.79 -0.67
CA GLN A 181 -11.46 -9.73 0.13
C GLN A 181 -10.82 -9.63 1.52
N ALA A 182 -10.56 -10.75 2.19
CA ALA A 182 -9.90 -10.74 3.50
C ALA A 182 -8.50 -10.12 3.47
N MET A 183 -7.69 -10.42 2.43
CA MET A 183 -6.39 -9.78 2.22
C MET A 183 -6.52 -8.29 1.92
N HIS A 184 -7.60 -7.91 1.20
CA HIS A 184 -7.90 -6.51 0.91
C HIS A 184 -8.21 -5.74 2.18
N ASP A 185 -9.09 -6.25 3.02
CA ASP A 185 -9.50 -5.63 4.28
C ASP A 185 -8.30 -5.51 5.23
N HIS A 186 -7.48 -6.57 5.32
CA HIS A 186 -6.24 -6.53 6.09
C HIS A 186 -5.26 -5.46 5.56
N ALA A 187 -5.13 -5.32 4.24
CA ALA A 187 -4.25 -4.32 3.64
C ALA A 187 -4.76 -2.87 3.80
N GLU A 188 -6.06 -2.63 3.84
CA GLU A 188 -6.62 -1.27 3.99
C GLU A 188 -6.63 -0.81 5.47
N HIS A 189 -6.92 -1.71 6.40
CA HIS A 189 -7.18 -1.37 7.80
C HIS A 189 -6.12 -1.91 8.77
N GLY A 190 -5.26 -2.84 8.32
CA GLY A 190 -4.19 -3.43 9.12
C GLY A 190 -4.72 -4.14 10.37
N VAL A 191 -3.94 -4.07 11.44
CA VAL A 191 -4.30 -4.64 12.74
C VAL A 191 -5.57 -4.00 13.33
N ALA A 192 -5.85 -2.74 12.97
CA ALA A 192 -7.04 -2.02 13.44
C ALA A 192 -8.36 -2.66 12.94
N ALA A 193 -8.38 -3.26 11.73
CA ALA A 193 -9.55 -3.98 11.23
C ALA A 193 -9.91 -5.17 12.13
N HIS A 194 -8.90 -5.87 12.61
CA HIS A 194 -9.07 -7.01 13.49
C HIS A 194 -9.63 -6.60 14.86
N TRP A 195 -9.29 -5.41 15.33
CA TRP A 195 -9.81 -4.86 16.59
C TRP A 195 -11.24 -4.35 16.44
N ALA A 196 -11.55 -3.60 15.39
CA ALA A 196 -12.89 -3.10 15.12
C ALA A 196 -13.90 -4.26 14.93
N TYR A 197 -13.49 -5.33 14.26
CA TYR A 197 -14.31 -6.53 14.10
C TYR A 197 -14.55 -7.25 15.44
N LYS A 198 -13.56 -7.28 16.34
CA LYS A 198 -13.72 -7.86 17.70
C LYS A 198 -14.58 -7.00 18.63
N GLU A 199 -14.44 -5.66 18.57
CA GLU A 199 -15.29 -4.76 19.36
C GLU A 199 -16.77 -4.80 18.91
N ALA A 200 -17.03 -4.90 17.62
CA ALA A 200 -18.38 -5.10 17.08
C ALA A 200 -18.95 -6.49 17.48
N GLY A 201 -18.10 -7.51 17.55
CA GLY A 201 -18.47 -8.88 17.93
C GLY A 201 -18.66 -9.10 19.44
N SER A 202 -18.17 -8.20 20.31
CA SER A 202 -18.33 -8.36 21.78
C SER A 202 -19.77 -8.22 22.27
N LYS A 203 -20.69 -7.77 21.40
CA LYS A 203 -22.15 -7.74 21.68
C LYS A 203 -22.89 -8.99 21.21
N GLY A 204 -22.24 -10.00 20.60
CA GLY A 204 -22.99 -11.12 20.02
C GLY A 204 -22.26 -12.44 19.79
N TYR A 205 -21.00 -12.63 20.18
CA TYR A 205 -20.31 -13.91 19.94
C TYR A 205 -19.56 -14.43 21.15
N ALA A 206 -20.26 -15.17 21.99
CA ALA A 206 -19.64 -16.05 22.98
C ALA A 206 -19.05 -17.26 22.27
N GLY A 207 -17.73 -17.23 21.95
CA GLY A 207 -17.08 -18.39 21.32
C GLY A 207 -15.68 -18.22 20.74
N VAL A 208 -15.06 -17.04 20.81
CA VAL A 208 -13.65 -16.89 20.39
C VAL A 208 -12.76 -16.87 21.61
N SER A 209 -11.90 -17.89 21.72
CA SER A 209 -11.00 -18.09 22.87
C SER A 209 -10.13 -16.88 23.15
N ALA A 210 -9.94 -16.57 24.44
CA ALA A 210 -9.08 -15.48 24.95
C ALA A 210 -7.62 -15.51 24.43
N THR A 211 -7.16 -16.64 23.90
CA THR A 211 -5.84 -16.84 23.31
C THR A 211 -5.61 -15.97 22.06
N GLY A 212 -6.60 -15.84 21.18
CA GLY A 212 -6.43 -15.07 19.93
C GLY A 212 -6.29 -13.55 20.12
N GLU A 213 -6.85 -12.98 21.18
CA GLU A 213 -6.70 -11.56 21.51
C GLU A 213 -5.32 -11.25 22.09
N TYR A 214 -4.83 -12.13 22.93
CA TYR A 214 -3.50 -12.04 23.52
C TYR A 214 -2.43 -12.18 22.43
N ASP A 215 -2.59 -13.12 21.51
CA ASP A 215 -1.66 -13.33 20.41
C ASP A 215 -1.61 -12.13 19.45
N ALA A 216 -2.75 -11.49 19.18
CA ALA A 216 -2.80 -10.26 18.38
C ALA A 216 -2.07 -9.09 19.06
N LYS A 217 -2.27 -8.89 20.38
CA LYS A 217 -1.55 -7.88 21.18
C LYS A 217 -0.04 -8.16 21.20
N ILE A 218 0.35 -9.42 21.39
CA ILE A 218 1.76 -9.84 21.36
C ILE A 218 2.39 -9.63 19.98
N ALA A 219 1.66 -9.90 18.90
CA ALA A 219 2.15 -9.66 17.55
C ALA A 219 2.45 -8.16 17.30
N VAL A 220 1.55 -7.26 17.73
CA VAL A 220 1.76 -5.81 17.66
C VAL A 220 2.96 -5.38 18.51
N LEU A 221 3.07 -5.87 19.74
CA LEU A 221 4.21 -5.57 20.62
C LEU A 221 5.53 -6.07 20.03
N ARG A 222 5.55 -7.27 19.43
CA ARG A 222 6.74 -7.79 18.73
C ARG A 222 7.13 -6.90 17.54
N GLN A 223 6.17 -6.40 16.78
CA GLN A 223 6.43 -5.47 15.67
C GLN A 223 7.00 -4.14 16.18
N LEU A 224 6.48 -3.60 17.29
CA LEU A 224 7.01 -2.39 17.91
C LEU A 224 8.43 -2.58 18.44
N LEU A 225 8.72 -3.71 19.10
CA LEU A 225 10.04 -4.06 19.59
C LEU A 225 11.06 -4.31 18.45
N ALA A 226 10.62 -4.91 17.34
CA ALA A 226 11.47 -5.04 16.15
C ALA A 226 11.80 -3.66 15.55
N TRP A 227 10.86 -2.72 15.57
CA TRP A 227 11.10 -1.35 15.17
C TRP A 227 12.13 -0.64 16.05
N GLU A 228 12.05 -0.79 17.37
CA GLU A 228 13.05 -0.25 18.30
C GLU A 228 14.46 -0.78 17.99
N ARG A 229 14.61 -2.08 17.71
CA ARG A 229 15.91 -2.66 17.31
C ARG A 229 16.46 -2.10 16.02
N ASP A 230 15.62 -1.88 15.02
CA ASP A 230 16.04 -1.31 13.73
C ASP A 230 16.44 0.17 13.86
N LEU A 231 15.82 0.93 14.76
CA LEU A 231 16.19 2.31 15.06
C LEU A 231 17.54 2.39 15.80
N VAL A 232 17.79 1.47 16.74
CA VAL A 232 19.07 1.37 17.48
C VAL A 232 20.18 0.88 16.56
N GLY A 233 19.88 -0.01 15.59
CA GLY A 233 20.84 -0.53 14.61
C GLY A 233 21.31 0.51 13.58
N THR A 234 20.55 1.56 13.33
CA THR A 234 20.92 2.68 12.46
C THR A 234 21.58 3.79 13.27
N ALA A 235 22.83 3.55 13.67
CA ALA A 235 23.64 4.43 14.54
C ALA A 235 23.87 5.87 14.00
N GLN A 236 23.30 6.25 12.88
CA GLN A 236 23.40 7.58 12.27
C GLN A 236 22.29 8.57 12.70
N ASN A 237 21.29 8.14 13.46
CA ASN A 237 20.18 8.99 13.88
C ASN A 237 20.17 9.31 15.38
N ARG A 238 21.33 9.41 16.02
CA ARG A 238 21.47 9.70 17.46
C ARG A 238 20.93 11.08 17.90
N GLY A 239 20.60 11.96 16.97
CA GLY A 239 20.13 13.33 17.31
C GLY A 239 18.61 13.50 17.39
N LEU A 240 17.79 12.48 17.06
CA LEU A 240 16.33 12.63 16.97
C LEU A 240 15.59 12.26 18.27
N PHE A 241 16.22 11.57 19.21
CA PHE A 241 15.56 10.98 20.38
C PHE A 241 16.09 11.45 21.75
N ASP A 242 17.03 12.38 21.79
CA ASP A 242 17.67 12.78 23.05
C ASP A 242 16.74 13.50 24.06
N ASP A 243 15.53 13.96 23.63
CA ASP A 243 14.64 14.76 24.49
C ASP A 243 13.19 14.28 24.60
N ARG A 244 12.83 13.06 24.16
CA ARG A 244 11.42 12.61 24.20
C ARG A 244 11.26 11.24 24.80
N ILE A 245 10.60 11.16 25.95
CA ILE A 245 10.12 9.92 26.58
C ILE A 245 8.70 9.65 26.09
N TYR A 246 8.51 8.51 25.43
CA TYR A 246 7.17 8.03 25.05
C TYR A 246 6.64 7.14 26.17
N VAL A 247 5.60 7.58 26.86
CA VAL A 247 4.88 6.79 27.87
C VAL A 247 3.70 6.13 27.18
N LEU A 248 3.69 4.79 27.15
CA LEU A 248 2.51 4.02 26.80
C LEU A 248 1.62 3.96 28.04
N THR A 249 0.47 4.64 28.02
CA THR A 249 -0.59 4.46 29.02
C THR A 249 -1.44 3.24 28.68
N PRO A 250 -1.92 2.51 29.70
CA PRO A 250 -2.71 1.31 29.52
C PRO A 250 -4.08 1.58 28.88
#